data_926d2cc735c2c95b4b19380a66d04eff
#
_entry.id   926d2cc735c2c95b4b19380a66d04eff
#
_cell.length_a   1.000
_cell.length_b   1.000
_cell.length_c   1.000
_cell.angle_alpha   90.00
_cell.angle_beta   90.00
_cell.angle_gamma   90.00
#
_symmetry.space_group_name_H-M   'P 1'
#
loop_
_entity.id
_entity.type
_entity.pdbx_description
1 polymer ?
#
loop_
_entity_poly.entity_id
_entity_poly.type
_entity_poly.pdbx_seq_one_letter_code
_entity_poly.pdbx_strand_id
1 'polypeptide(L)'
;IKKKYLLLIVGLVFLSPTFRSLSIWPDSRLLGLSIFSLSILFYLFFLKTHQLKYCLFNIIFCAFSAYISPNFSVFSIYFFYFFYKKYSYFSRELIYIILTNILLSLPALYYLFVLDVNFLTKTAAITEKKNFIFFNNIANQILIIPSIIFFYFLPFVLTNILNLNFKNIISKIIISLLIFIICQIYFDYKFSYTGGGIFFKTSYYLFENNYLFYLISYISLLFLFLILSNKFENYLIFLLILLSNPQISIYHKYYDPFLIIILFSLVNIDIDIKKIMKFKTNVFIYLYFTMFLIIGFLK
;
A
#
# COMPACT_ATOMS: atom_id res chain seq x y z
N ILE A 1 18.14 8.55 10.89
CA ILE A 1 17.08 9.50 11.31
C ILE A 1 17.20 9.71 12.81
N LYS A 2 17.22 10.98 13.32
CA LYS A 2 17.24 11.25 14.76
C LYS A 2 15.94 10.74 15.40
N LYS A 3 16.02 10.12 16.60
CA LYS A 3 14.90 9.48 17.31
C LYS A 3 13.62 10.35 17.40
N LYS A 4 13.77 11.68 17.53
CA LYS A 4 12.64 12.61 17.58
C LYS A 4 11.80 12.64 16.29
N TYR A 5 12.40 12.41 15.11
CA TYR A 5 11.69 12.41 13.83
C TYR A 5 10.85 11.16 13.63
N LEU A 6 11.39 10.02 14.09
CA LEU A 6 10.64 8.76 14.07
C LEU A 6 9.37 8.87 14.92
N LEU A 7 9.45 9.48 16.10
CA LEU A 7 8.29 9.66 16.96
C LEU A 7 7.19 10.52 16.31
N LEU A 8 7.56 11.56 15.56
CA LEU A 8 6.58 12.38 14.83
C LEU A 8 5.87 11.59 13.74
N ILE A 9 6.59 10.77 12.97
CA ILE A 9 5.98 9.93 11.92
C ILE A 9 5.11 8.84 12.54
N VAL A 10 5.58 8.18 13.60
CA VAL A 10 4.79 7.18 14.33
C VAL A 10 3.52 7.78 14.89
N GLY A 11 3.56 9.04 15.38
CA GLY A 11 2.39 9.76 15.83
C GLY A 11 1.27 9.88 14.80
N LEU A 12 1.59 9.94 13.50
CA LEU A 12 0.60 9.99 12.42
C LEU A 12 -0.22 8.70 12.33
N VAL A 13 0.36 7.55 12.66
CA VAL A 13 -0.36 6.26 12.66
C VAL A 13 -1.52 6.29 13.65
N PHE A 14 -1.34 6.95 14.79
CA PHE A 14 -2.40 7.09 15.82
C PHE A 14 -3.53 8.05 15.41
N LEU A 15 -3.34 8.86 14.37
CA LEU A 15 -4.38 9.71 13.78
C LEU A 15 -5.18 8.99 12.68
N SER A 16 -4.85 7.74 12.39
CA SER A 16 -5.61 6.90 11.45
C SER A 16 -6.97 6.53 12.07
N PRO A 17 -8.10 6.85 11.41
CA PRO A 17 -9.43 6.42 11.87
C PRO A 17 -9.53 4.89 11.91
N THR A 18 -8.95 4.23 10.92
CA THR A 18 -8.95 2.77 10.83
C THR A 18 -8.14 2.13 11.94
N PHE A 19 -6.94 2.65 12.24
CA PHE A 19 -6.12 2.14 13.34
C PHE A 19 -6.88 2.20 14.67
N ARG A 20 -7.57 3.30 14.94
CA ARG A 20 -8.35 3.48 16.17
C ARG A 20 -9.57 2.56 16.23
N SER A 21 -10.34 2.46 15.15
CA SER A 21 -11.51 1.57 15.10
C SER A 21 -11.12 0.10 15.26
N LEU A 22 -10.05 -0.35 14.59
CA LEU A 22 -9.56 -1.72 14.72
C LEU A 22 -8.89 -2.01 16.06
N SER A 23 -8.46 -0.99 16.81
CA SER A 23 -7.93 -1.16 18.17
C SER A 23 -9.03 -1.41 19.20
N ILE A 24 -10.25 -0.93 18.95
CA ILE A 24 -11.42 -1.12 19.84
C ILE A 24 -12.10 -2.45 19.53
N TRP A 25 -12.28 -2.75 18.24
CA TRP A 25 -12.88 -4.00 17.80
C TRP A 25 -11.78 -4.99 17.44
N PRO A 26 -11.78 -6.22 17.98
CA PRO A 26 -10.76 -7.22 17.67
C PRO A 26 -10.85 -7.61 16.19
N ASP A 27 -10.01 -6.98 15.36
CA ASP A 27 -9.87 -7.26 13.94
C ASP A 27 -8.48 -7.85 13.66
N SER A 28 -8.45 -9.00 13.01
CA SER A 28 -7.23 -9.71 12.64
C SER A 28 -6.25 -8.84 11.83
N ARG A 29 -6.75 -7.85 11.09
CA ARG A 29 -5.92 -6.97 10.25
C ARG A 29 -4.92 -6.14 11.04
N LEU A 30 -5.30 -5.62 12.21
CA LEU A 30 -4.36 -4.87 13.03
C LEU A 30 -3.23 -5.76 13.54
N LEU A 31 -3.56 -6.98 13.95
CA LEU A 31 -2.54 -7.96 14.34
C LEU A 31 -1.65 -8.33 13.14
N GLY A 32 -2.25 -8.58 11.98
CA GLY A 32 -1.51 -8.84 10.73
C GLY A 32 -0.56 -7.71 10.38
N LEU A 33 -1.02 -6.45 10.46
CA LEU A 33 -0.20 -5.26 10.20
C LEU A 33 0.94 -5.11 11.22
N SER A 34 0.70 -5.41 12.49
CA SER A 34 1.72 -5.34 13.53
C SER A 34 2.82 -6.37 13.28
N ILE A 35 2.46 -7.60 12.93
CA ILE A 35 3.41 -8.67 12.60
C ILE A 35 4.14 -8.34 11.28
N PHE A 36 3.44 -7.78 10.29
CA PHE A 36 4.07 -7.31 9.05
C PHE A 36 5.10 -6.20 9.33
N SER A 37 4.83 -5.30 10.27
CA SER A 37 5.77 -4.26 10.68
C SER A 37 7.04 -4.85 11.31
N LEU A 38 6.93 -5.97 12.04
CA LEU A 38 8.10 -6.73 12.51
C LEU A 38 8.88 -7.34 11.35
N SER A 39 8.19 -7.89 10.34
CA SER A 39 8.85 -8.36 9.12
C SER A 39 9.67 -7.24 8.46
N ILE A 40 9.09 -6.05 8.29
CA ILE A 40 9.80 -4.88 7.77
C ILE A 40 11.02 -4.52 8.65
N LEU A 41 10.88 -4.55 9.96
CA LEU A 41 11.97 -4.26 10.89
C LEU A 41 13.17 -5.22 10.67
N PHE A 42 12.92 -6.52 10.54
CA PHE A 42 13.98 -7.50 10.26
C PHE A 42 14.58 -7.32 8.86
N TYR A 43 13.77 -6.94 7.87
CA TYR A 43 14.29 -6.56 6.56
C TYR A 43 15.24 -5.35 6.65
N LEU A 44 14.91 -4.33 7.42
CA LEU A 44 15.77 -3.16 7.63
C LEU A 44 17.07 -3.54 8.38
N PHE A 45 17.02 -4.49 9.32
CA PHE A 45 18.22 -5.03 9.93
C PHE A 45 19.08 -5.81 8.93
N PHE A 46 18.45 -6.59 8.03
CA PHE A 46 19.16 -7.25 6.95
C PHE A 46 19.89 -6.25 6.04
N LEU A 47 19.24 -5.16 5.63
CA LEU A 47 19.87 -4.13 4.78
C LEU A 47 21.11 -3.51 5.43
N LYS A 48 21.17 -3.47 6.77
CA LYS A 48 22.31 -2.92 7.52
C LYS A 48 23.43 -3.93 7.73
N THR A 49 23.09 -5.18 8.02
CA THR A 49 24.04 -6.19 8.51
C THR A 49 24.34 -7.28 7.51
N HIS A 50 23.48 -7.47 6.52
CA HIS A 50 23.53 -8.54 5.52
C HIS A 50 23.58 -9.96 6.10
N GLN A 51 23.06 -10.16 7.33
CA GLN A 51 23.08 -11.47 8.01
C GLN A 51 21.86 -12.30 7.63
N LEU A 52 22.07 -13.59 7.32
CA LEU A 52 21.03 -14.55 6.95
C LEU A 52 19.90 -14.64 7.99
N LYS A 53 20.22 -14.59 9.29
CA LYS A 53 19.22 -14.68 10.36
C LYS A 53 18.09 -13.64 10.22
N TYR A 54 18.41 -12.43 9.78
CA TYR A 54 17.40 -11.38 9.59
C TYR A 54 16.54 -11.61 8.35
N CYS A 55 17.07 -12.27 7.30
CA CYS A 55 16.26 -12.73 6.18
C CYS A 55 15.24 -13.76 6.64
N LEU A 56 15.69 -14.77 7.42
CA LEU A 56 14.82 -15.82 7.92
C LEU A 56 13.73 -15.27 8.85
N PHE A 57 14.07 -14.36 9.78
CA PHE A 57 13.06 -13.70 10.62
C PHE A 57 12.08 -12.87 9.79
N ASN A 58 12.56 -12.13 8.76
CA ASN A 58 11.66 -11.41 7.87
C ASN A 58 10.66 -12.36 7.21
N ILE A 59 11.11 -13.48 6.65
CA ILE A 59 10.25 -14.47 5.98
C ILE A 59 9.24 -15.07 6.96
N ILE A 60 9.68 -15.46 8.16
CA ILE A 60 8.81 -16.03 9.19
C ILE A 60 7.69 -15.04 9.57
N PHE A 61 8.04 -13.79 9.90
CA PHE A 61 7.05 -12.79 10.27
C PHE A 61 6.17 -12.35 9.09
N CYS A 62 6.69 -12.34 7.86
CA CYS A 62 5.91 -12.11 6.65
C CYS A 62 4.87 -13.23 6.43
N ALA A 63 5.26 -14.49 6.60
CA ALA A 63 4.35 -15.63 6.51
C ALA A 63 3.28 -15.58 7.60
N PHE A 64 3.63 -15.32 8.87
CA PHE A 64 2.65 -15.19 9.95
C PHE A 64 1.67 -14.03 9.70
N SER A 65 2.14 -12.90 9.21
CA SER A 65 1.26 -11.80 8.84
C SER A 65 0.30 -12.19 7.72
N ALA A 66 0.77 -12.97 6.74
CA ALA A 66 -0.02 -13.44 5.62
C ALA A 66 -1.10 -14.47 6.04
N TYR A 67 -0.82 -15.32 7.04
CA TYR A 67 -1.83 -16.23 7.60
C TYR A 67 -2.95 -15.48 8.33
N ILE A 68 -2.64 -14.37 8.97
CA ILE A 68 -3.63 -13.55 9.66
C ILE A 68 -4.37 -12.66 8.67
N SER A 69 -3.65 -12.07 7.72
CA SER A 69 -4.19 -11.20 6.68
C SER A 69 -3.50 -11.48 5.34
N PRO A 70 -4.14 -12.25 4.43
CA PRO A 70 -3.54 -12.71 3.17
C PRO A 70 -2.98 -11.60 2.28
N ASN A 71 -3.46 -10.38 2.45
CA ASN A 71 -3.01 -9.20 1.72
C ASN A 71 -1.50 -8.94 1.83
N PHE A 72 -0.86 -9.38 2.93
CA PHE A 72 0.57 -9.18 3.13
C PHE A 72 1.44 -10.21 2.41
N SER A 73 0.87 -11.33 1.95
CA SER A 73 1.62 -12.40 1.29
C SER A 73 2.40 -11.94 0.06
N VAL A 74 1.83 -11.03 -0.73
CA VAL A 74 2.44 -10.52 -1.97
C VAL A 74 3.75 -9.79 -1.72
N PHE A 75 3.96 -9.22 -0.53
CA PHE A 75 5.18 -8.48 -0.19
C PHE A 75 6.39 -9.40 0.01
N SER A 76 6.20 -10.71 0.14
CA SER A 76 7.29 -11.69 0.13
C SER A 76 8.12 -11.58 -1.15
N ILE A 77 7.50 -11.23 -2.29
CA ILE A 77 8.17 -11.01 -3.58
C ILE A 77 9.17 -9.85 -3.48
N TYR A 78 8.78 -8.74 -2.82
CA TYR A 78 9.66 -7.59 -2.61
C TYR A 78 10.89 -7.98 -1.78
N PHE A 79 10.69 -8.65 -0.65
CA PHE A 79 11.79 -9.04 0.21
C PHE A 79 12.70 -10.05 -0.47
N PHE A 80 12.12 -11.05 -1.14
CA PHE A 80 12.88 -12.05 -1.90
C PHE A 80 13.75 -11.42 -2.99
N TYR A 81 13.24 -10.41 -3.71
CA TYR A 81 14.01 -9.68 -4.71
C TYR A 81 15.32 -9.11 -4.13
N PHE A 82 15.28 -8.50 -2.94
CA PHE A 82 16.48 -7.96 -2.31
C PHE A 82 17.42 -9.04 -1.78
N PHE A 83 16.88 -10.14 -1.25
CA PHE A 83 17.70 -11.27 -0.82
C PHE A 83 18.42 -11.90 -1.99
N TYR A 84 17.70 -12.11 -3.08
CA TYR A 84 18.24 -12.62 -4.33
C TYR A 84 19.32 -11.70 -4.92
N LYS A 85 19.12 -10.39 -4.89
CA LYS A 85 20.11 -9.41 -5.37
C LYS A 85 21.39 -9.42 -4.53
N LYS A 86 21.31 -9.81 -3.25
CA LYS A 86 22.46 -9.84 -2.34
C LYS A 86 23.25 -11.14 -2.40
N TYR A 87 22.56 -12.28 -2.43
CA TYR A 87 23.18 -13.59 -2.43
C TYR A 87 23.34 -14.11 -3.88
N SER A 88 24.50 -14.75 -4.15
CA SER A 88 24.74 -15.35 -5.46
C SER A 88 23.82 -16.54 -5.73
N TYR A 89 23.63 -16.87 -7.02
CA TYR A 89 22.94 -18.09 -7.44
C TYR A 89 23.61 -19.32 -6.78
N PHE A 90 22.77 -20.24 -6.27
CA PHE A 90 23.21 -21.46 -5.59
C PHE A 90 24.02 -21.26 -4.30
N SER A 91 24.01 -20.04 -3.71
CA SER A 91 24.58 -19.88 -2.38
C SER A 91 23.78 -20.67 -1.34
N ARG A 92 24.44 -21.17 -0.30
CA ARG A 92 23.77 -21.86 0.81
C ARG A 92 22.69 -20.99 1.46
N GLU A 93 22.96 -19.72 1.59
CA GLU A 93 22.03 -18.74 2.15
C GLU A 93 20.75 -18.64 1.30
N LEU A 94 20.86 -18.57 -0.02
CA LEU A 94 19.71 -18.50 -0.91
C LEU A 94 18.88 -19.79 -0.86
N ILE A 95 19.54 -20.95 -0.78
CA ILE A 95 18.86 -22.25 -0.61
C ILE A 95 18.05 -22.27 0.68
N TYR A 96 18.61 -21.83 1.82
CA TYR A 96 17.87 -21.74 3.08
C TYR A 96 16.68 -20.79 2.99
N ILE A 97 16.82 -19.64 2.31
CA ILE A 97 15.74 -18.67 2.08
C ILE A 97 14.60 -19.33 1.27
N ILE A 98 14.92 -20.03 0.18
CA ILE A 98 13.94 -20.72 -0.67
C ILE A 98 13.23 -21.83 0.11
N LEU A 99 13.99 -22.70 0.78
CA LEU A 99 13.43 -23.80 1.58
C LEU A 99 12.51 -23.28 2.68
N THR A 100 12.88 -22.19 3.37
CA THR A 100 12.04 -21.58 4.40
C THR A 100 10.74 -21.03 3.81
N ASN A 101 10.80 -20.36 2.65
CA ASN A 101 9.59 -19.89 1.98
C ASN A 101 8.67 -21.04 1.57
N ILE A 102 9.21 -22.11 0.97
CA ILE A 102 8.46 -23.31 0.57
C ILE A 102 7.79 -23.92 1.81
N LEU A 103 8.55 -24.18 2.87
CA LEU A 103 8.04 -24.80 4.08
C LEU A 103 6.91 -23.99 4.70
N LEU A 104 7.08 -22.67 4.79
CA LEU A 104 6.06 -21.79 5.34
C LEU A 104 4.86 -21.58 4.39
N SER A 105 4.96 -21.88 3.10
CA SER A 105 3.83 -21.83 2.17
C SER A 105 2.96 -23.10 2.18
N LEU A 106 3.44 -24.23 2.70
CA LEU A 106 2.72 -25.50 2.68
C LEU A 106 1.29 -25.43 3.26
N PRO A 107 1.04 -24.79 4.43
CA PRO A 107 -0.33 -24.67 4.91
C PRO A 107 -1.24 -23.87 3.97
N ALA A 108 -0.73 -22.81 3.33
CA ALA A 108 -1.51 -22.03 2.36
C ALA A 108 -1.85 -22.87 1.12
N LEU A 109 -0.90 -23.67 0.62
CA LEU A 109 -1.13 -24.60 -0.49
C LEU A 109 -2.17 -25.66 -0.13
N TYR A 110 -2.15 -26.19 1.11
CA TYR A 110 -3.16 -27.09 1.60
C TYR A 110 -4.57 -26.46 1.57
N TYR A 111 -4.72 -25.23 2.06
CA TYR A 111 -5.99 -24.49 1.99
C TYR A 111 -6.49 -24.30 0.57
N LEU A 112 -5.58 -23.91 -0.35
CA LEU A 112 -5.95 -23.63 -1.74
C LEU A 112 -6.32 -24.90 -2.54
N PHE A 113 -5.51 -25.96 -2.43
CA PHE A 113 -5.61 -27.14 -3.30
C PHE A 113 -6.38 -28.31 -2.69
N VAL A 114 -6.40 -28.43 -1.35
CA VAL A 114 -7.08 -29.54 -0.69
C VAL A 114 -8.45 -29.11 -0.16
N LEU A 115 -8.52 -27.95 0.48
CA LEU A 115 -9.77 -27.43 1.05
C LEU A 115 -10.58 -26.56 0.06
N ASP A 116 -10.06 -26.29 -1.13
CA ASP A 116 -10.65 -25.39 -2.15
C ASP A 116 -11.07 -24.02 -1.59
N VAL A 117 -10.32 -23.50 -0.62
CA VAL A 117 -10.57 -22.20 -0.01
C VAL A 117 -9.75 -21.14 -0.75
N ASN A 118 -10.37 -20.50 -1.75
CA ASN A 118 -9.71 -19.45 -2.50
C ASN A 118 -10.02 -18.07 -1.88
N PHE A 119 -9.07 -17.55 -1.11
CA PHE A 119 -9.18 -16.22 -0.46
C PHE A 119 -9.19 -15.04 -1.44
N LEU A 120 -8.73 -15.24 -2.67
CA LEU A 120 -8.60 -14.18 -3.66
C LEU A 120 -9.91 -13.95 -4.44
N THR A 121 -10.70 -15.00 -4.62
CA THR A 121 -11.91 -14.96 -5.46
C THR A 121 -13.22 -15.07 -4.68
N LYS A 122 -13.20 -15.67 -3.47
CA LYS A 122 -14.40 -15.76 -2.62
C LYS A 122 -14.55 -14.50 -1.77
N THR A 123 -15.19 -13.49 -2.33
CA THR A 123 -15.57 -12.28 -1.56
C THR A 123 -16.93 -12.51 -0.92
N ALA A 124 -16.96 -12.60 0.39
CA ALA A 124 -18.17 -12.85 1.19
C ALA A 124 -19.24 -11.74 1.12
N ALA A 125 -18.97 -10.62 0.45
CA ALA A 125 -19.79 -9.41 0.57
C ALA A 125 -20.58 -9.03 -0.67
N ILE A 126 -20.65 -9.85 -1.71
CA ILE A 126 -21.39 -9.50 -2.91
C ILE A 126 -22.62 -10.40 -3.00
N THR A 127 -23.76 -9.83 -2.61
CA THR A 127 -25.09 -10.41 -2.78
C THR A 127 -25.51 -10.52 -4.25
N GLU A 128 -24.82 -9.87 -5.15
CA GLU A 128 -25.01 -10.01 -6.59
C GLU A 128 -23.93 -10.91 -7.17
N LYS A 129 -24.31 -12.03 -7.78
CA LYS A 129 -23.48 -12.88 -8.65
C LYS A 129 -23.04 -12.07 -9.88
N LYS A 130 -22.11 -11.13 -9.74
CA LYS A 130 -21.48 -10.50 -10.87
C LYS A 130 -20.32 -11.36 -11.34
N ASN A 131 -20.30 -11.64 -12.63
CA ASN A 131 -19.15 -12.22 -13.28
C ASN A 131 -17.93 -11.33 -13.00
N PHE A 132 -16.93 -11.90 -12.34
CA PHE A 132 -15.66 -11.22 -12.09
C PHE A 132 -14.98 -10.97 -13.44
N ILE A 133 -15.01 -9.73 -13.93
CA ILE A 133 -14.30 -9.33 -15.12
C ILE A 133 -12.94 -8.78 -14.67
N PHE A 134 -11.90 -9.56 -14.89
CA PHE A 134 -10.55 -9.28 -14.43
C PHE A 134 -10.05 -7.87 -14.84
N PHE A 135 -10.27 -7.49 -16.11
CA PHE A 135 -9.83 -6.19 -16.63
C PHE A 135 -10.54 -5.01 -15.96
N ASN A 136 -11.84 -5.11 -15.71
CA ASN A 136 -12.60 -4.05 -15.04
C ASN A 136 -12.13 -3.89 -13.59
N ASN A 137 -11.86 -4.99 -12.89
CA ASN A 137 -11.37 -4.93 -11.53
C ASN A 137 -9.98 -4.27 -11.46
N ILE A 138 -9.07 -4.60 -12.36
CA ILE A 138 -7.75 -3.96 -12.45
C ILE A 138 -7.90 -2.48 -12.79
N ALA A 139 -8.76 -2.09 -13.72
CA ALA A 139 -9.00 -0.70 -14.06
C ALA A 139 -9.51 0.10 -12.85
N ASN A 140 -10.46 -0.45 -12.10
CA ASN A 140 -10.97 0.13 -10.86
C ASN A 140 -9.83 0.33 -9.84
N GLN A 141 -8.98 -0.68 -9.65
CA GLN A 141 -7.84 -0.61 -8.74
C GLN A 141 -6.82 0.45 -9.17
N ILE A 142 -6.47 0.51 -10.46
CA ILE A 142 -5.50 1.47 -11.00
C ILE A 142 -6.01 2.92 -10.89
N LEU A 143 -7.29 3.19 -10.90
CA LEU A 143 -7.81 4.55 -10.70
C LEU A 143 -8.02 4.88 -9.21
N ILE A 144 -8.54 3.96 -8.42
CA ILE A 144 -8.89 4.23 -7.02
C ILE A 144 -7.66 4.19 -6.11
N ILE A 145 -6.81 3.17 -6.22
CA ILE A 145 -5.68 3.00 -5.28
C ILE A 145 -4.66 4.15 -5.37
N PRO A 146 -4.25 4.62 -6.56
CA PRO A 146 -3.43 5.83 -6.66
C PRO A 146 -4.05 7.06 -6.02
N SER A 147 -5.38 7.22 -6.14
CA SER A 147 -6.07 8.35 -5.50
C SER A 147 -6.02 8.26 -3.96
N ILE A 148 -6.10 7.05 -3.40
CA ILE A 148 -5.91 6.82 -1.96
C ILE A 148 -4.45 7.13 -1.57
N ILE A 149 -3.47 6.65 -2.34
CA ILE A 149 -2.06 6.94 -2.09
C ILE A 149 -1.82 8.45 -2.15
N PHE A 150 -2.34 9.13 -3.16
CA PHE A 150 -2.22 10.58 -3.30
C PHE A 150 -2.78 11.32 -2.09
N PHE A 151 -3.92 10.88 -1.54
CA PHE A 151 -4.49 11.42 -0.31
C PHE A 151 -3.48 11.38 0.85
N TYR A 152 -2.79 10.25 1.07
CA TYR A 152 -1.80 10.14 2.16
C TYR A 152 -0.53 10.96 1.90
N PHE A 153 -0.15 11.15 0.65
CA PHE A 153 1.04 11.93 0.30
C PHE A 153 0.79 13.43 0.21
N LEU A 154 -0.45 13.85 0.01
CA LEU A 154 -0.81 15.24 -0.24
C LEU A 154 -0.23 16.23 0.79
N PRO A 155 -0.31 16.02 2.11
CA PRO A 155 0.27 16.95 3.07
C PRO A 155 1.79 17.05 2.97
N PHE A 156 2.49 16.00 2.57
CA PHE A 156 3.95 16.01 2.39
C PHE A 156 4.36 16.71 1.10
N VAL A 157 3.52 16.67 0.07
CA VAL A 157 3.72 17.41 -1.18
C VAL A 157 3.49 18.89 -0.98
N LEU A 158 2.36 19.27 -0.39
CA LEU A 158 2.01 20.68 -0.13
C LEU A 158 3.03 21.39 0.76
N THR A 159 3.69 20.65 1.63
CA THR A 159 4.78 21.17 2.48
C THR A 159 6.17 21.09 1.84
N ASN A 160 6.25 20.65 0.56
CA ASN A 160 7.50 20.46 -0.17
C ASN A 160 8.54 19.59 0.56
N ILE A 161 8.07 18.62 1.35
CA ILE A 161 8.93 17.64 2.02
C ILE A 161 9.41 16.59 1.02
N LEU A 162 8.54 16.22 0.08
CA LEU A 162 8.84 15.25 -0.97
C LEU A 162 9.46 15.98 -2.16
N ASN A 163 10.63 15.53 -2.59
CA ASN A 163 11.26 16.01 -3.80
C ASN A 163 10.71 15.22 -4.99
N LEU A 164 9.88 15.88 -5.80
CA LEU A 164 9.34 15.29 -7.02
C LEU A 164 10.40 15.25 -8.12
N ASN A 165 10.49 14.15 -8.82
CA ASN A 165 11.43 13.98 -9.92
C ASN A 165 10.76 14.37 -11.26
N PHE A 166 11.05 15.58 -11.73
CA PHE A 166 10.54 16.09 -13.02
C PHE A 166 11.37 15.65 -14.23
N LYS A 167 12.41 14.83 -14.04
CA LYS A 167 13.16 14.28 -15.18
C LYS A 167 12.23 13.46 -16.08
N ASN A 168 12.31 13.69 -17.39
CA ASN A 168 11.47 13.07 -18.39
C ASN A 168 9.95 13.26 -18.14
N ILE A 169 9.56 14.47 -17.71
CA ILE A 169 8.16 14.75 -17.35
C ILE A 169 7.18 14.47 -18.52
N ILE A 170 7.57 14.78 -19.76
CA ILE A 170 6.73 14.58 -20.94
C ILE A 170 6.38 13.09 -21.10
N SER A 171 7.36 12.19 -20.98
CA SER A 171 7.10 10.75 -21.07
C SER A 171 6.21 10.25 -19.92
N LYS A 172 6.38 10.79 -18.72
CA LYS A 172 5.52 10.45 -17.56
C LYS A 172 4.08 10.92 -17.77
N ILE A 173 3.88 12.12 -18.32
CA ILE A 173 2.54 12.65 -18.66
C ILE A 173 1.89 11.74 -19.72
N ILE A 174 2.59 11.40 -20.79
CA ILE A 174 2.05 10.56 -21.85
C ILE A 174 1.68 9.17 -21.32
N ILE A 175 2.58 8.53 -20.57
CA ILE A 175 2.34 7.18 -20.02
C ILE A 175 1.16 7.21 -19.03
N SER A 176 1.12 8.18 -18.11
CA SER A 176 0.02 8.30 -17.15
C SER A 176 -1.32 8.58 -17.85
N LEU A 177 -1.31 9.38 -18.91
CA LEU A 177 -2.51 9.67 -19.71
C LEU A 177 -3.02 8.42 -20.45
N LEU A 178 -2.12 7.67 -21.08
CA LEU A 178 -2.50 6.42 -21.76
C LEU A 178 -3.09 5.41 -20.78
N ILE A 179 -2.45 5.18 -19.64
CA ILE A 179 -2.97 4.28 -18.61
C ILE A 179 -4.33 4.77 -18.11
N PHE A 180 -4.45 6.08 -17.85
CA PHE A 180 -5.71 6.68 -17.41
C PHE A 180 -6.85 6.45 -18.40
N ILE A 181 -6.64 6.75 -19.71
CA ILE A 181 -7.66 6.57 -20.75
C ILE A 181 -8.10 5.12 -20.85
N ILE A 182 -7.15 4.18 -20.88
CA ILE A 182 -7.46 2.74 -20.94
C ILE A 182 -8.29 2.33 -19.70
N CYS A 183 -7.86 2.72 -18.51
CA CYS A 183 -8.57 2.37 -17.28
C CYS A 183 -9.95 3.05 -17.19
N GLN A 184 -10.11 4.27 -17.70
CA GLN A 184 -11.39 4.97 -17.71
C GLN A 184 -12.44 4.25 -18.58
N ILE A 185 -12.04 3.65 -19.71
CA ILE A 185 -12.93 2.88 -20.59
C ILE A 185 -13.49 1.63 -19.87
N TYR A 186 -12.67 0.99 -19.04
CA TYR A 186 -13.06 -0.23 -18.31
C TYR A 186 -13.53 0.03 -16.87
N PHE A 187 -13.64 1.29 -16.46
CA PHE A 187 -14.07 1.66 -15.11
C PHE A 187 -15.57 1.42 -14.92
N ASP A 188 -15.91 0.50 -14.01
CA ASP A 188 -17.30 0.14 -13.73
C ASP A 188 -17.65 0.16 -12.22
N TYR A 189 -16.81 0.82 -11.40
CA TYR A 189 -17.00 0.88 -9.96
C TYR A 189 -18.29 1.66 -9.62
N LYS A 190 -19.21 0.99 -8.92
CA LYS A 190 -20.50 1.59 -8.57
C LYS A 190 -20.43 2.30 -7.22
N PHE A 191 -21.16 3.39 -7.10
CA PHE A 191 -21.29 4.13 -5.84
C PHE A 191 -21.92 3.29 -4.72
N SER A 192 -22.82 2.37 -5.04
CA SER A 192 -23.42 1.41 -4.10
C SER A 192 -22.41 0.46 -3.46
N TYR A 193 -21.22 0.30 -4.06
CA TYR A 193 -20.17 -0.50 -3.46
C TYR A 193 -19.61 0.20 -2.23
N THR A 194 -19.44 -0.56 -1.17
CA THR A 194 -18.74 -0.08 0.01
C THR A 194 -17.26 0.14 -0.33
N GLY A 195 -16.68 1.30 0.02
CA GLY A 195 -15.30 1.64 -0.34
C GLY A 195 -15.21 2.66 -1.48
N GLY A 196 -14.25 2.50 -2.40
CA GLY A 196 -13.99 3.42 -3.53
C GLY A 196 -13.08 4.59 -3.20
N GLY A 197 -12.62 4.72 -1.96
CA GLY A 197 -11.76 5.82 -1.52
C GLY A 197 -12.51 7.14 -1.30
N ILE A 198 -11.79 8.11 -0.71
CA ILE A 198 -12.37 9.41 -0.33
C ILE A 198 -12.79 10.18 -1.59
N PHE A 199 -11.91 10.31 -2.57
CA PHE A 199 -12.16 11.17 -3.73
C PHE A 199 -13.28 10.66 -4.63
N PHE A 200 -13.43 9.34 -4.79
CA PHE A 200 -14.55 8.75 -5.51
C PHE A 200 -15.89 9.08 -4.83
N LYS A 201 -15.96 8.85 -3.51
CA LYS A 201 -17.17 9.15 -2.74
C LYS A 201 -17.50 10.66 -2.73
N THR A 202 -16.48 11.50 -2.55
CA THR A 202 -16.66 12.96 -2.57
C THR A 202 -17.16 13.47 -3.92
N SER A 203 -16.62 12.94 -5.04
CA SER A 203 -17.07 13.29 -6.38
C SER A 203 -18.57 13.01 -6.56
N TYR A 204 -19.00 11.84 -6.12
CA TYR A 204 -20.40 11.45 -6.26
C TYR A 204 -21.33 12.24 -5.32
N TYR A 205 -20.93 12.49 -4.06
CA TYR A 205 -21.73 13.27 -3.12
C TYR A 205 -21.91 14.74 -3.53
N LEU A 206 -20.88 15.34 -4.15
CA LEU A 206 -20.94 16.76 -4.55
C LEU A 206 -21.57 16.98 -5.92
N PHE A 207 -21.36 16.06 -6.86
CA PHE A 207 -21.68 16.29 -8.26
C PHE A 207 -22.56 15.20 -8.89
N GLU A 208 -22.88 14.14 -8.15
CA GLU A 208 -23.62 12.95 -8.62
C GLU A 208 -22.99 12.29 -9.87
N ASN A 209 -21.69 12.53 -10.10
CA ASN A 209 -20.94 12.01 -11.23
C ASN A 209 -19.47 11.74 -10.84
N ASN A 210 -18.71 11.15 -11.77
CA ASN A 210 -17.32 10.76 -11.55
C ASN A 210 -16.28 11.74 -12.13
N TYR A 211 -16.68 12.91 -12.67
CA TYR A 211 -15.73 13.81 -13.36
C TYR A 211 -14.62 14.32 -12.46
N LEU A 212 -14.95 14.77 -11.25
CA LEU A 212 -13.95 15.20 -10.27
C LEU A 212 -13.03 14.05 -9.89
N PHE A 213 -13.57 12.85 -9.70
CA PHE A 213 -12.77 11.65 -9.40
C PHE A 213 -11.82 11.34 -10.54
N TYR A 214 -12.24 11.39 -11.80
CA TYR A 214 -11.37 11.14 -12.95
C TYR A 214 -10.23 12.15 -13.03
N LEU A 215 -10.51 13.43 -12.79
CA LEU A 215 -9.47 14.46 -12.73
C LEU A 215 -8.43 14.15 -11.64
N ILE A 216 -8.90 13.83 -10.44
CA ILE A 216 -8.00 13.51 -9.31
C ILE A 216 -7.25 12.20 -9.55
N SER A 217 -7.87 11.18 -10.14
CA SER A 217 -7.21 9.92 -10.48
C SER A 217 -6.09 10.12 -11.49
N TYR A 218 -6.29 10.94 -12.51
CA TYR A 218 -5.24 11.29 -13.47
C TYR A 218 -4.07 12.01 -12.77
N ILE A 219 -4.36 13.04 -11.96
CA ILE A 219 -3.34 13.75 -11.18
C ILE A 219 -2.60 12.78 -10.26
N SER A 220 -3.30 11.84 -9.64
CA SER A 220 -2.73 10.85 -8.73
C SER A 220 -1.80 9.87 -9.45
N LEU A 221 -2.16 9.41 -10.64
CA LEU A 221 -1.30 8.58 -11.49
C LEU A 221 -0.03 9.32 -11.90
N LEU A 222 -0.17 10.55 -12.39
CA LEU A 222 0.98 11.39 -12.75
C LEU A 222 1.91 11.61 -11.53
N PHE A 223 1.32 11.93 -10.39
CA PHE A 223 2.03 12.11 -9.14
C PHE A 223 2.83 10.87 -8.72
N LEU A 224 2.24 9.67 -8.87
CA LEU A 224 2.96 8.42 -8.63
C LEU A 224 4.19 8.28 -9.52
N PHE A 225 4.09 8.53 -10.82
CA PHE A 225 5.24 8.49 -11.72
C PHE A 225 6.31 9.52 -11.36
N LEU A 226 5.94 10.67 -10.78
CA LEU A 226 6.89 11.66 -10.28
C LEU A 226 7.61 11.19 -9.01
N ILE A 227 6.92 10.50 -8.10
CA ILE A 227 7.49 9.98 -6.85
C ILE A 227 8.34 8.73 -7.09
N LEU A 228 7.89 7.81 -7.92
CA LEU A 228 8.56 6.52 -8.13
C LEU A 228 9.99 6.66 -8.69
N SER A 229 10.34 7.86 -9.17
CA SER A 229 11.71 8.33 -9.49
C SER A 229 12.58 7.33 -10.27
N ASN A 230 11.99 6.55 -11.18
CA ASN A 230 12.65 5.54 -12.04
C ASN A 230 13.43 4.44 -11.26
N LYS A 231 13.09 4.20 -10.00
CA LYS A 231 13.66 3.10 -9.22
C LYS A 231 12.74 1.89 -9.31
N PHE A 232 13.27 0.77 -9.82
CA PHE A 232 12.49 -0.46 -9.99
C PHE A 232 11.83 -0.90 -8.68
N GLU A 233 12.51 -0.76 -7.56
CA GLU A 233 12.02 -1.14 -6.23
C GLU A 233 10.72 -0.40 -5.87
N ASN A 234 10.60 0.88 -6.24
CA ASN A 234 9.39 1.66 -5.99
C ASN A 234 8.22 1.18 -6.88
N TYR A 235 8.49 0.90 -8.17
CA TYR A 235 7.46 0.33 -9.06
C TYR A 235 6.99 -1.04 -8.58
N LEU A 236 7.91 -1.87 -8.08
CA LEU A 236 7.57 -3.17 -7.51
C LEU A 236 6.65 -3.02 -6.29
N ILE A 237 6.97 -2.14 -5.34
CA ILE A 237 6.10 -1.87 -4.17
C ILE A 237 4.71 -1.43 -4.63
N PHE A 238 4.64 -0.50 -5.57
CA PHE A 238 3.35 -0.01 -6.06
C PHE A 238 2.52 -1.12 -6.70
N LEU A 239 3.13 -1.95 -7.55
CA LEU A 239 2.48 -3.12 -8.13
C LEU A 239 1.96 -4.07 -7.05
N LEU A 240 2.76 -4.33 -6.00
CA LEU A 240 2.35 -5.19 -4.90
C LEU A 240 1.21 -4.59 -4.07
N ILE A 241 1.16 -3.26 -3.90
CA ILE A 241 0.02 -2.58 -3.28
C ILE A 241 -1.26 -2.78 -4.11
N LEU A 242 -1.19 -2.71 -5.45
CA LEU A 242 -2.32 -3.00 -6.32
C LEU A 242 -2.78 -4.46 -6.19
N LEU A 243 -1.83 -5.40 -6.16
CA LEU A 243 -2.11 -6.83 -6.09
C LEU A 243 -2.52 -7.31 -4.69
N SER A 244 -2.23 -6.55 -3.63
CA SER A 244 -2.49 -6.94 -2.25
C SER A 244 -3.99 -7.09 -1.93
N ASN A 245 -4.86 -6.39 -2.66
CA ASN A 245 -6.31 -6.40 -2.44
C ASN A 245 -7.06 -6.65 -3.76
N PRO A 246 -7.09 -7.90 -4.26
CA PRO A 246 -7.71 -8.23 -5.54
C PRO A 246 -9.25 -8.21 -5.49
N GLN A 247 -9.85 -7.84 -4.36
CA GLN A 247 -11.29 -7.80 -4.15
C GLN A 247 -11.95 -6.71 -5.00
N ILE A 248 -13.23 -6.92 -5.36
CA ILE A 248 -14.03 -5.95 -6.13
C ILE A 248 -14.24 -4.67 -5.31
N SER A 249 -14.47 -4.78 -3.99
CA SER A 249 -14.66 -3.63 -3.11
C SER A 249 -13.31 -3.12 -2.60
N ILE A 250 -12.97 -1.88 -2.95
CA ILE A 250 -11.69 -1.25 -2.59
C ILE A 250 -11.89 -0.41 -1.33
N TYR A 251 -11.65 -1.00 -0.17
CA TYR A 251 -11.83 -0.31 1.10
C TYR A 251 -10.61 0.53 1.47
N HIS A 252 -10.85 1.79 1.82
CA HIS A 252 -9.81 2.70 2.33
C HIS A 252 -9.08 2.12 3.56
N LYS A 253 -9.80 1.38 4.41
CA LYS A 253 -9.26 0.74 5.62
C LYS A 253 -8.16 -0.30 5.38
N TYR A 254 -8.02 -0.84 4.16
CA TYR A 254 -6.91 -1.75 3.83
C TYR A 254 -5.59 -1.02 3.62
N TYR A 255 -5.66 0.28 3.35
CA TYR A 255 -4.52 1.14 3.07
C TYR A 255 -4.14 2.05 4.25
N ASP A 256 -5.05 2.24 5.21
CA ASP A 256 -4.88 3.05 6.40
C ASP A 256 -4.62 2.16 7.63
N PRO A 257 -3.53 2.31 8.38
CA PRO A 257 -2.37 3.19 8.20
C PRO A 257 -1.20 2.56 7.42
N PHE A 258 -1.44 1.43 6.77
CA PHE A 258 -0.44 0.63 6.05
C PHE A 258 0.42 1.47 5.09
N LEU A 259 -0.20 2.40 4.33
CA LEU A 259 0.53 3.27 3.40
C LEU A 259 1.56 4.16 4.09
N ILE A 260 1.26 4.67 5.29
CA ILE A 260 2.21 5.47 6.06
C ILE A 260 3.44 4.62 6.42
N ILE A 261 3.21 3.37 6.85
CA ILE A 261 4.30 2.45 7.20
C ILE A 261 5.16 2.15 5.98
N ILE A 262 4.55 1.78 4.86
CA ILE A 262 5.27 1.47 3.60
C ILE A 262 6.05 2.68 3.10
N LEU A 263 5.41 3.86 3.08
CA LEU A 263 6.02 5.10 2.61
C LEU A 263 7.34 5.39 3.31
N PHE A 264 7.37 5.30 4.64
CA PHE A 264 8.54 5.68 5.44
C PHE A 264 9.53 4.54 5.67
N SER A 265 9.20 3.29 5.29
CA SER A 265 10.05 2.14 5.52
C SER A 265 10.62 1.49 4.26
N LEU A 266 9.80 1.33 3.22
CA LEU A 266 10.16 0.55 2.03
C LEU A 266 10.33 1.41 0.77
N VAL A 267 9.57 2.51 0.64
CA VAL A 267 9.66 3.35 -0.56
C VAL A 267 10.91 4.21 -0.50
N ASN A 268 11.70 4.15 -1.55
CA ASN A 268 12.94 4.92 -1.65
C ASN A 268 12.66 6.30 -2.26
N ILE A 269 12.21 7.23 -1.41
CA ILE A 269 11.88 8.62 -1.78
C ILE A 269 12.86 9.57 -1.11
N ASP A 270 13.19 10.64 -1.83
CA ASP A 270 13.95 11.75 -1.28
C ASP A 270 13.05 12.61 -0.38
N ILE A 271 13.24 12.46 0.92
CA ILE A 271 12.49 13.19 1.94
C ILE A 271 13.39 14.23 2.60
N ASP A 272 13.00 15.50 2.54
CA ASP A 272 13.68 16.56 3.28
C ASP A 272 13.29 16.53 4.77
N ILE A 273 14.05 15.74 5.54
CA ILE A 273 13.83 15.56 6.98
C ILE A 273 13.91 16.90 7.74
N LYS A 274 14.72 17.88 7.26
CA LYS A 274 14.84 19.19 7.92
C LYS A 274 13.53 19.98 7.82
N LYS A 275 12.79 19.82 6.71
CA LYS A 275 11.49 20.47 6.54
C LYS A 275 10.41 19.86 7.45
N ILE A 276 10.44 18.56 7.70
CA ILE A 276 9.51 17.91 8.64
C ILE A 276 9.60 18.55 10.03
N MET A 277 10.81 19.05 10.41
CA MET A 277 11.03 19.63 11.74
C MET A 277 10.57 21.06 11.92
N LYS A 278 10.19 21.73 10.85
CA LYS A 278 9.63 23.07 10.97
C LYS A 278 8.26 22.99 11.65
N PHE A 279 8.07 23.78 12.69
CA PHE A 279 6.83 23.81 13.49
C PHE A 279 5.59 23.96 12.59
N LYS A 280 5.58 24.92 11.67
CA LYS A 280 4.48 25.17 10.72
C LYS A 280 4.14 23.91 9.88
N THR A 281 5.16 23.24 9.40
CA THR A 281 5.02 22.01 8.58
C THR A 281 4.41 20.87 9.39
N ASN A 282 4.90 20.66 10.61
CA ASN A 282 4.35 19.65 11.51
C ASN A 282 2.87 19.92 11.85
N VAL A 283 2.58 21.14 12.26
CA VAL A 283 1.20 21.55 12.58
C VAL A 283 0.28 21.28 11.38
N PHE A 284 0.70 21.63 10.17
CA PHE A 284 -0.09 21.39 8.96
C PHE A 284 -0.36 19.89 8.73
N ILE A 285 0.68 19.04 8.81
CA ILE A 285 0.53 17.59 8.61
C ILE A 285 -0.39 16.99 9.66
N TYR A 286 -0.19 17.34 10.93
CA TYR A 286 -1.02 16.83 12.01
C TYR A 286 -2.46 17.34 11.90
N LEU A 287 -2.70 18.59 11.55
CA LEU A 287 -4.04 19.12 11.30
C LEU A 287 -4.74 18.36 10.16
N TYR A 288 -4.03 18.09 9.06
CA TYR A 288 -4.58 17.33 7.94
C TYR A 288 -5.08 15.94 8.39
N PHE A 289 -4.25 15.18 9.09
CA PHE A 289 -4.64 13.85 9.56
C PHE A 289 -5.66 13.90 10.72
N THR A 290 -5.65 14.94 11.53
CA THR A 290 -6.69 15.15 12.57
C THR A 290 -8.04 15.44 11.92
N MET A 291 -8.11 16.25 10.86
CA MET A 291 -9.33 16.47 10.09
C MET A 291 -9.83 15.17 9.47
N PHE A 292 -8.92 14.36 8.91
CA PHE A 292 -9.28 13.04 8.39
C PHE A 292 -9.86 12.14 9.48
N LEU A 293 -9.28 12.14 10.68
CA LEU A 293 -9.79 11.39 11.82
C LEU A 293 -11.20 11.86 12.22
N ILE A 294 -11.43 13.18 12.34
CA ILE A 294 -12.72 13.75 12.70
C ILE A 294 -13.80 13.35 11.69
N ILE A 295 -13.51 13.48 10.39
CA ILE A 295 -14.43 13.06 9.32
C ILE A 295 -14.73 11.55 9.41
N GLY A 296 -13.76 10.74 9.82
CA GLY A 296 -13.95 9.31 10.05
C GLY A 296 -14.90 8.99 11.19
N PHE A 297 -15.00 9.85 12.21
CA PHE A 297 -15.94 9.69 13.34
C PHE A 297 -17.35 10.19 13.05
N LEU A 298 -17.51 11.13 12.11
CA LEU A 298 -18.82 11.69 11.75
C LEU A 298 -19.61 10.80 10.77
N LYS A 299 -19.03 9.71 10.31
CA LYS A 299 -19.68 8.67 9.48
C LYS A 299 -20.22 7.53 10.32
#